data_5f60370a9f710655193d503e52ed0721
#
_entry.id   5f60370a9f710655193d503e52ed0721
#
_cell.length_a   1.000
_cell.length_b   1.000
_cell.length_c   1.000
_cell.angle_alpha   90.00
_cell.angle_beta   90.00
_cell.angle_gamma   90.00
#
_symmetry.space_group_name_H-M   'P 1'
#
loop_
_entity.id
_entity.type
_entity.pdbx_description
1 polymer ?
#
loop_
_entity_poly.entity_id
_entity_poly.type
_entity_poly.pdbx_seq_one_letter_code
_entity_poly.pdbx_strand_id
1 'polypeptide(L)'
;MEDYRAETNRRREPRSVDPNRAGGIIFPHIDTPEQAAETVSKCRYAYSDGDRSLAPAVLVPRVTDVAPPGSSHERVADENIAVIIQIESPLALDNADTIAAVPGVNALMPGAGDLRVGMRCPPRQVGDAEDPKILDAIERLANVSRRHQKPLAGVTFKLSGKAKSWLKDFQLLIITSDYWSLVKGHKEDLACMRQTLAEVQGVKN
;
A
#
# COMPACT_ATOMS: atom_id res chain seq x y z
N MET A 1 -32.37 7.88 -19.16
CA MET A 1 -30.88 7.91 -19.15
C MET A 1 -30.35 9.19 -18.45
N GLU A 2 -31.17 9.79 -17.59
CA GLU A 2 -30.86 11.03 -16.84
C GLU A 2 -30.73 10.86 -15.32
N ASP A 3 -31.04 9.68 -14.79
CA ASP A 3 -31.12 9.48 -13.32
C ASP A 3 -29.82 8.96 -12.69
N TYR A 4 -28.82 8.58 -13.48
CA TYR A 4 -27.54 8.07 -12.94
C TYR A 4 -26.50 9.16 -12.65
N ARG A 5 -26.75 10.41 -13.01
CA ARG A 5 -25.85 11.54 -12.79
C ARG A 5 -26.12 12.33 -11.51
N ALA A 6 -27.26 12.11 -10.87
CA ALA A 6 -27.66 12.90 -9.68
C ALA A 6 -27.08 12.37 -8.36
N GLU A 7 -26.69 11.08 -8.27
CA GLU A 7 -26.15 10.51 -7.02
C GLU A 7 -24.64 10.61 -6.83
N THR A 8 -23.89 10.90 -7.88
CA THR A 8 -22.42 10.99 -7.79
C THR A 8 -21.91 12.37 -7.36
N ASN A 9 -22.78 13.35 -7.16
CA ASN A 9 -22.40 14.74 -6.88
C ASN A 9 -22.68 15.18 -5.43
N ARG A 10 -22.83 14.27 -4.48
CA ARG A 10 -22.53 14.60 -3.09
C ARG A 10 -21.00 14.75 -3.00
N ARG A 11 -20.52 15.96 -3.23
CA ARG A 11 -19.20 16.37 -2.79
C ARG A 11 -19.11 15.95 -1.32
N ARG A 12 -18.42 14.84 -1.06
CA ARG A 12 -17.82 14.64 0.24
C ARG A 12 -16.89 15.84 0.35
N GLU A 13 -17.23 16.81 1.19
CA GLU A 13 -16.24 17.79 1.59
C GLU A 13 -14.99 17.02 1.91
N PRO A 14 -13.81 17.41 1.38
CA PRO A 14 -12.58 16.72 1.73
C PRO A 14 -12.50 16.86 3.25
N ARG A 15 -12.78 15.75 3.96
CA ARG A 15 -12.41 15.64 5.35
C ARG A 15 -10.96 16.04 5.34
N SER A 16 -10.58 17.07 6.06
CA SER A 16 -9.21 17.51 6.19
C SER A 16 -8.44 16.28 6.67
N VAL A 17 -7.83 15.58 5.71
CA VAL A 17 -6.98 14.43 6.03
C VAL A 17 -5.81 15.05 6.74
N ASP A 18 -5.73 14.83 8.06
CA ASP A 18 -4.54 15.21 8.81
C ASP A 18 -3.36 14.52 8.12
N PRO A 19 -2.43 15.26 7.50
CA PRO A 19 -1.30 14.68 6.77
C PRO A 19 -0.38 13.85 7.67
N ASN A 20 -0.56 13.94 8.99
CA ASN A 20 0.18 13.16 9.99
C ASN A 20 -0.51 11.84 10.37
N ARG A 21 -1.66 11.52 9.78
CA ARG A 21 -2.39 10.28 10.08
C ARG A 21 -2.37 9.34 8.88
N ALA A 22 -1.67 8.22 9.05
CA ALA A 22 -1.76 7.13 8.09
C ALA A 22 -3.18 6.55 8.08
N GLY A 23 -3.83 6.50 6.92
CA GLY A 23 -5.11 5.82 6.73
C GLY A 23 -4.99 4.30 6.68
N GLY A 24 -3.76 3.78 6.66
CA GLY A 24 -3.44 2.36 6.66
C GLY A 24 -1.96 2.12 6.79
N ILE A 25 -1.60 0.89 7.13
CA ILE A 25 -0.22 0.44 7.31
C ILE A 25 -0.03 -0.85 6.51
N ILE A 26 1.06 -0.94 5.77
CA ILE A 26 1.50 -2.15 5.08
C ILE A 26 2.55 -2.82 5.96
N PHE A 27 2.28 -4.06 6.35
CA PHE A 27 3.16 -4.85 7.21
C PHE A 27 3.91 -5.90 6.39
N PRO A 28 5.25 -5.80 6.34
CA PRO A 28 6.10 -6.78 5.68
C PRO A 28 6.30 -8.03 6.54
N HIS A 29 6.79 -9.11 5.92
CA HIS A 29 7.25 -10.33 6.59
C HIS A 29 6.22 -11.01 7.50
N ILE A 30 4.96 -11.01 7.09
CA ILE A 30 3.89 -11.74 7.77
C ILE A 30 3.66 -13.07 7.07
N ASP A 31 4.09 -14.14 7.70
CA ASP A 31 4.12 -15.47 7.11
C ASP A 31 2.99 -16.39 7.59
N THR A 32 2.35 -16.06 8.72
CA THR A 32 1.32 -16.92 9.33
C THR A 32 0.07 -16.12 9.75
N PRO A 33 -1.10 -16.78 9.87
CA PRO A 33 -2.31 -16.12 10.35
C PRO A 33 -2.18 -15.62 11.79
N GLU A 34 -1.35 -16.25 12.64
CA GLU A 34 -1.11 -15.81 14.01
C GLU A 34 -0.36 -14.48 14.03
N GLN A 35 0.68 -14.33 13.19
CA GLN A 35 1.38 -13.06 13.01
C GLN A 35 0.46 -11.97 12.46
N ALA A 36 -0.41 -12.32 11.52
CA ALA A 36 -1.41 -11.39 10.99
C ALA A 36 -2.39 -10.93 12.09
N ALA A 37 -2.86 -11.84 12.93
CA ALA A 37 -3.74 -11.53 14.06
C ALA A 37 -3.06 -10.62 15.09
N GLU A 38 -1.79 -10.91 15.44
CA GLU A 38 -1.00 -10.05 16.31
C GLU A 38 -0.82 -8.65 15.71
N THR A 39 -0.53 -8.58 14.42
CA THR A 39 -0.39 -7.31 13.68
C THR A 39 -1.67 -6.48 13.75
N VAL A 40 -2.83 -7.11 13.53
CA VAL A 40 -4.13 -6.44 13.66
C VAL A 40 -4.33 -5.94 15.09
N SER A 41 -4.03 -6.75 16.11
CA SER A 41 -4.15 -6.37 17.53
C SER A 41 -3.32 -5.11 17.84
N LYS A 42 -2.09 -5.02 17.34
CA LYS A 42 -1.23 -3.82 17.50
C LYS A 42 -1.75 -2.56 16.82
N CYS A 43 -2.67 -2.70 15.87
CA CYS A 43 -3.29 -1.58 15.16
C CYS A 43 -4.60 -1.09 15.78
N ARG A 44 -5.15 -1.82 16.75
CA ARG A 44 -6.46 -1.54 17.38
C ARG A 44 -6.28 -1.20 18.86
N TYR A 45 -7.10 -0.29 19.35
CA TYR A 45 -7.18 -0.01 20.78
C TYR A 45 -7.97 -1.11 21.53
N ALA A 46 -7.85 -1.15 22.85
CA ALA A 46 -8.55 -2.11 23.69
C ALA A 46 -10.08 -2.11 23.51
N TYR A 47 -10.66 -1.02 23.04
CA TYR A 47 -12.10 -0.93 22.68
C TYR A 47 -12.51 -1.85 21.54
N SER A 48 -11.54 -2.28 20.74
CA SER A 48 -11.73 -3.18 19.60
C SER A 48 -10.88 -4.44 19.77
N ASP A 49 -10.71 -4.91 21.01
CA ASP A 49 -9.92 -6.08 21.39
C ASP A 49 -8.46 -6.03 20.94
N GLY A 50 -7.91 -4.82 20.83
CA GLY A 50 -6.53 -4.58 20.42
C GLY A 50 -5.60 -4.27 21.57
N ASP A 51 -4.33 -4.07 21.23
CA ASP A 51 -3.21 -3.79 22.14
C ASP A 51 -2.42 -2.53 21.71
N ARG A 52 -3.07 -1.63 21.01
CA ARG A 52 -2.47 -0.36 20.57
C ARG A 52 -2.35 0.60 21.75
N SER A 53 -1.13 1.12 21.95
CA SER A 53 -0.89 2.17 22.95
C SER A 53 -1.44 3.53 22.50
N LEU A 54 -1.93 4.30 23.44
CA LEU A 54 -2.31 5.69 23.23
C LEU A 54 -1.06 6.56 23.10
N ALA A 55 -0.89 7.22 21.96
CA ALA A 55 0.20 8.16 21.79
C ALA A 55 -0.08 9.47 22.54
N PRO A 56 0.89 10.03 23.30
CA PRO A 56 0.68 11.29 24.03
C PRO A 56 0.23 12.46 23.17
N ALA A 57 0.61 12.47 21.89
CA ALA A 57 0.20 13.50 20.94
C ALA A 57 -1.32 13.59 20.72
N VAL A 58 -2.06 12.50 20.93
CA VAL A 58 -3.53 12.53 20.81
C VAL A 58 -4.22 13.26 21.95
N LEU A 59 -3.49 13.56 23.04
CA LEU A 59 -3.98 14.36 24.17
C LEU A 59 -3.77 15.86 23.94
N VAL A 60 -3.15 16.26 22.84
CA VAL A 60 -2.94 17.67 22.50
C VAL A 60 -4.24 18.26 21.93
N PRO A 61 -4.73 19.40 22.42
CA PRO A 61 -5.88 20.07 21.84
C PRO A 61 -5.72 20.30 20.34
N ARG A 62 -6.79 20.13 19.57
CA ARG A 62 -6.86 20.19 18.10
C ARG A 62 -6.26 18.98 17.37
N VAL A 63 -5.67 18.03 18.04
CA VAL A 63 -5.27 16.74 17.46
C VAL A 63 -6.38 15.71 17.65
N THR A 64 -7.10 15.79 18.76
CA THR A 64 -8.24 14.92 19.11
C THR A 64 -9.60 15.51 18.77
N ASP A 65 -9.68 16.80 18.47
CA ASP A 65 -10.95 17.54 18.18
C ASP A 65 -11.59 17.12 16.84
N VAL A 66 -11.02 16.13 16.15
CA VAL A 66 -11.50 15.65 14.85
C VAL A 66 -12.52 14.52 14.99
N ALA A 67 -12.78 14.05 16.20
CA ALA A 67 -13.80 13.03 16.44
C ALA A 67 -15.20 13.66 16.33
N PRO A 68 -16.14 13.01 15.62
CA PRO A 68 -17.53 13.46 15.59
C PRO A 68 -18.14 13.51 16.99
N PRO A 69 -19.14 14.37 17.23
CA PRO A 69 -19.85 14.40 18.50
C PRO A 69 -20.36 13.01 18.91
N GLY A 70 -20.07 12.58 20.14
CA GLY A 70 -20.44 11.27 20.65
C GLY A 70 -19.49 10.12 20.28
N SER A 71 -18.39 10.40 19.58
CA SER A 71 -17.30 9.44 19.31
C SER A 71 -16.02 9.84 20.03
N SER A 72 -15.03 8.93 20.05
CA SER A 72 -13.69 9.22 20.56
C SER A 72 -12.66 9.09 19.43
N HIS A 73 -11.47 9.69 19.64
CA HIS A 73 -10.37 9.57 18.71
C HIS A 73 -10.02 8.10 18.45
N GLU A 74 -9.97 7.28 19.51
CA GLU A 74 -9.60 5.88 19.44
C GLU A 74 -10.58 5.09 18.58
N ARG A 75 -11.88 5.33 18.77
CA ARG A 75 -12.92 4.67 17.96
C ARG A 75 -12.81 5.07 16.48
N VAL A 76 -12.65 6.36 16.20
CA VAL A 76 -12.48 6.85 14.82
C VAL A 76 -11.20 6.25 14.20
N ALA A 77 -10.11 6.16 14.96
CA ALA A 77 -8.87 5.58 14.49
C ALA A 77 -9.04 4.09 14.16
N ASP A 78 -9.67 3.33 15.04
CA ASP A 78 -9.91 1.90 14.85
C ASP A 78 -10.81 1.60 13.63
N GLU A 79 -11.81 2.42 13.39
CA GLU A 79 -12.72 2.29 12.25
C GLU A 79 -12.07 2.68 10.90
N ASN A 80 -11.04 3.52 10.93
CA ASN A 80 -10.48 4.13 9.72
C ASN A 80 -9.05 3.71 9.37
N ILE A 81 -8.38 2.88 10.19
CA ILE A 81 -7.06 2.36 9.86
C ILE A 81 -7.18 1.06 9.08
N ALA A 82 -6.55 1.00 7.91
CA ALA A 82 -6.44 -0.21 7.12
C ALA A 82 -5.16 -0.99 7.48
N VAL A 83 -5.30 -2.29 7.72
CA VAL A 83 -4.19 -3.23 7.90
C VAL A 83 -4.00 -4.00 6.61
N ILE A 84 -2.86 -3.80 5.96
CA ILE A 84 -2.51 -4.42 4.68
C ILE A 84 -1.34 -5.37 4.93
N ILE A 85 -1.52 -6.64 4.61
CA ILE A 85 -0.48 -7.66 4.81
C ILE A 85 0.29 -7.87 3.51
N GLN A 86 1.61 -7.73 3.59
CA GLN A 86 2.50 -7.96 2.46
C GLN A 86 2.89 -9.44 2.41
N ILE A 87 2.49 -10.11 1.34
CA ILE A 87 2.80 -11.52 1.05
C ILE A 87 4.07 -11.56 0.22
N GLU A 88 5.19 -11.93 0.83
CA GLU A 88 6.51 -11.77 0.21
C GLU A 88 7.50 -12.93 0.46
N SER A 89 6.98 -14.03 0.99
CA SER A 89 7.70 -15.28 1.10
C SER A 89 6.90 -16.45 0.52
N PRO A 90 7.53 -17.57 0.15
CA PRO A 90 6.81 -18.79 -0.22
C PRO A 90 5.87 -19.28 0.88
N LEU A 91 6.27 -19.17 2.16
CA LEU A 91 5.44 -19.57 3.29
C LEU A 91 4.21 -18.67 3.43
N ALA A 92 4.38 -17.34 3.31
CA ALA A 92 3.26 -16.41 3.30
C ALA A 92 2.29 -16.69 2.13
N LEU A 93 2.83 -17.03 0.96
CA LEU A 93 2.02 -17.37 -0.21
C LEU A 93 1.19 -18.65 0.01
N ASP A 94 1.76 -19.65 0.66
CA ASP A 94 1.05 -20.88 1.00
C ASP A 94 -0.02 -20.64 2.06
N ASN A 95 0.20 -19.73 3.00
CA ASN A 95 -0.73 -19.33 4.04
C ASN A 95 -1.64 -18.16 3.65
N ALA A 96 -1.57 -17.67 2.41
CA ALA A 96 -2.28 -16.44 2.01
C ALA A 96 -3.80 -16.50 2.25
N ASP A 97 -4.40 -17.67 2.09
CA ASP A 97 -5.84 -17.87 2.31
C ASP A 97 -6.21 -17.74 3.79
N THR A 98 -5.45 -18.36 4.68
CA THR A 98 -5.66 -18.27 6.13
C THR A 98 -5.29 -16.89 6.69
N ILE A 99 -4.27 -16.24 6.16
CA ILE A 99 -3.93 -14.84 6.48
C ILE A 99 -5.06 -13.91 6.06
N ALA A 100 -5.59 -14.10 4.84
CA ALA A 100 -6.71 -13.29 4.35
C ALA A 100 -7.99 -13.49 5.18
N ALA A 101 -8.20 -14.65 5.78
CA ALA A 101 -9.34 -14.95 6.64
C ALA A 101 -9.28 -14.24 8.00
N VAL A 102 -8.11 -13.76 8.44
CA VAL A 102 -7.95 -13.10 9.74
C VAL A 102 -8.84 -11.87 9.83
N PRO A 103 -9.70 -11.75 10.87
CA PRO A 103 -10.49 -10.55 11.11
C PRO A 103 -9.60 -9.32 11.29
N GLY A 104 -9.97 -8.21 10.64
CA GLY A 104 -9.20 -6.96 10.71
C GLY A 104 -8.06 -6.82 9.69
N VAL A 105 -7.67 -7.87 8.97
CA VAL A 105 -6.88 -7.73 7.74
C VAL A 105 -7.79 -7.11 6.67
N ASN A 106 -7.40 -5.98 6.11
CA ASN A 106 -8.24 -5.21 5.19
C ASN A 106 -7.85 -5.41 3.72
N ALA A 107 -6.57 -5.69 3.44
CA ALA A 107 -6.08 -5.92 2.09
C ALA A 107 -4.83 -6.82 2.10
N LEU A 108 -4.49 -7.38 0.95
CA LEU A 108 -3.25 -8.09 0.71
C LEU A 108 -2.39 -7.32 -0.28
N MET A 109 -1.08 -7.52 -0.22
CA MET A 109 -0.13 -6.92 -1.16
C MET A 109 0.98 -7.93 -1.50
N PRO A 110 1.20 -8.30 -2.78
CA PRO A 110 2.38 -9.07 -3.13
C PRO A 110 3.65 -8.24 -2.97
N GLY A 111 4.58 -8.69 -2.14
CA GLY A 111 5.93 -8.17 -2.03
C GLY A 111 6.84 -8.78 -3.09
N ALA A 112 6.62 -8.41 -4.37
CA ALA A 112 7.23 -9.09 -5.50
C ALA A 112 8.77 -9.12 -5.48
N GLY A 113 9.42 -8.17 -4.80
CA GLY A 113 10.88 -8.14 -4.64
C GLY A 113 11.37 -9.30 -3.80
N ASP A 114 10.90 -9.39 -2.57
CA ASP A 114 11.34 -10.41 -1.60
C ASP A 114 10.76 -11.78 -1.94
N LEU A 115 9.54 -11.83 -2.47
CA LEU A 115 8.96 -13.08 -2.97
C LEU A 115 9.82 -13.70 -4.08
N ARG A 116 10.34 -12.86 -4.99
CA ARG A 116 11.28 -13.30 -6.04
C ARG A 116 12.55 -13.92 -5.45
N VAL A 117 13.14 -13.28 -4.46
CA VAL A 117 14.32 -13.79 -3.77
C VAL A 117 14.00 -15.11 -3.06
N GLY A 118 12.90 -15.17 -2.33
CA GLY A 118 12.42 -16.36 -1.64
C GLY A 118 12.15 -17.54 -2.58
N MET A 119 11.60 -17.28 -3.76
CA MET A 119 11.35 -18.29 -4.81
C MET A 119 12.57 -18.60 -5.66
N ARG A 120 13.73 -18.00 -5.37
CA ARG A 120 15.00 -18.17 -6.12
C ARG A 120 14.84 -17.87 -7.62
N CYS A 121 14.06 -16.85 -7.96
CA CYS A 121 13.93 -16.38 -9.33
C CYS A 121 15.21 -15.63 -9.77
N PRO A 122 15.53 -15.63 -11.08
CA PRO A 122 16.68 -14.88 -11.58
C PRO A 122 16.61 -13.38 -11.24
N PRO A 123 17.75 -12.69 -11.10
CA PRO A 123 17.79 -11.24 -11.02
C PRO A 123 17.05 -10.59 -12.19
N ARG A 124 16.36 -9.48 -11.91
CA ARG A 124 15.57 -8.77 -12.91
C ARG A 124 15.87 -7.29 -12.85
N GLN A 125 15.94 -6.65 -14.01
CA GLN A 125 15.98 -5.21 -14.14
C GLN A 125 14.57 -4.62 -14.38
N VAL A 126 14.41 -3.34 -14.11
CA VAL A 126 13.16 -2.64 -14.41
C VAL A 126 12.93 -2.65 -15.93
N GLY A 127 11.77 -3.13 -16.35
CA GLY A 127 11.40 -3.24 -17.77
C GLY A 127 11.52 -4.66 -18.35
N ASP A 128 12.20 -5.58 -17.65
CA ASP A 128 12.24 -6.99 -18.05
C ASP A 128 10.87 -7.65 -17.90
N ALA A 129 10.65 -8.73 -18.64
CA ALA A 129 9.50 -9.59 -18.44
C ALA A 129 9.50 -10.19 -17.04
N GLU A 130 8.32 -10.38 -16.47
CA GLU A 130 8.20 -11.02 -15.16
C GLU A 130 8.41 -12.52 -15.24
N ASP A 131 9.03 -13.10 -14.21
CA ASP A 131 9.21 -14.54 -14.10
C ASP A 131 7.84 -15.23 -13.99
N PRO A 132 7.60 -16.34 -14.73
CA PRO A 132 6.34 -17.07 -14.68
C PRO A 132 5.91 -17.47 -13.26
N LYS A 133 6.84 -17.83 -12.38
CA LYS A 133 6.55 -18.19 -10.98
C LYS A 133 5.93 -17.00 -10.21
N ILE A 134 6.42 -15.80 -10.48
CA ILE A 134 5.88 -14.59 -9.84
C ILE A 134 4.51 -14.24 -10.41
N LEU A 135 4.30 -14.44 -11.71
CA LEU A 135 2.98 -14.26 -12.33
C LEU A 135 1.95 -15.23 -11.74
N ASP A 136 2.32 -16.50 -11.57
CA ASP A 136 1.50 -17.51 -10.90
C ASP A 136 1.18 -17.12 -9.44
N ALA A 137 2.19 -16.67 -8.70
CA ALA A 137 2.00 -16.21 -7.33
C ALA A 137 1.02 -15.01 -7.25
N ILE A 138 1.13 -14.05 -8.16
CA ILE A 138 0.20 -12.90 -8.24
C ILE A 138 -1.22 -13.40 -8.56
N GLU A 139 -1.37 -14.36 -9.48
CA GLU A 139 -2.67 -14.92 -9.83
C GLU A 139 -3.29 -15.68 -8.64
N ARG A 140 -2.48 -16.47 -7.90
CA ARG A 140 -2.92 -17.13 -6.66
C ARG A 140 -3.41 -16.09 -5.65
N LEU A 141 -2.69 -15.00 -5.42
CA LEU A 141 -3.10 -13.93 -4.52
C LEU A 141 -4.35 -13.20 -5.00
N ALA A 142 -4.51 -12.98 -6.30
CA ALA A 142 -5.72 -12.41 -6.87
C ALA A 142 -6.95 -13.31 -6.64
N ASN A 143 -6.77 -14.63 -6.71
CA ASN A 143 -7.81 -15.59 -6.39
C ASN A 143 -8.19 -15.57 -4.89
N VAL A 144 -7.20 -15.49 -3.99
CA VAL A 144 -7.41 -15.32 -2.54
C VAL A 144 -8.15 -14.01 -2.26
N SER A 145 -7.69 -12.90 -2.84
CA SER A 145 -8.30 -11.57 -2.74
C SER A 145 -9.81 -11.62 -3.10
N ARG A 146 -10.13 -12.23 -4.22
CA ARG A 146 -11.53 -12.39 -4.67
C ARG A 146 -12.37 -13.23 -3.72
N ARG A 147 -11.86 -14.39 -3.24
CA ARG A 147 -12.58 -15.27 -2.30
C ARG A 147 -12.92 -14.57 -1.00
N HIS A 148 -11.97 -13.82 -0.45
CA HIS A 148 -12.15 -13.12 0.82
C HIS A 148 -12.70 -11.70 0.65
N GLN A 149 -13.01 -11.27 -0.59
CA GLN A 149 -13.50 -9.91 -0.88
C GLN A 149 -12.60 -8.81 -0.32
N LYS A 150 -11.29 -9.04 -0.32
CA LYS A 150 -10.28 -8.09 0.17
C LYS A 150 -9.50 -7.51 -1.00
N PRO A 151 -9.31 -6.18 -1.05
CA PRO A 151 -8.54 -5.55 -2.12
C PRO A 151 -7.12 -6.12 -2.21
N LEU A 152 -6.59 -6.20 -3.43
CA LEU A 152 -5.18 -6.45 -3.68
C LEU A 152 -4.49 -5.13 -3.94
N ALA A 153 -3.45 -4.83 -3.16
CA ALA A 153 -2.60 -3.65 -3.34
C ALA A 153 -1.38 -4.00 -4.18
N GLY A 154 -0.89 -3.05 -4.97
CA GLY A 154 0.30 -3.28 -5.79
C GLY A 154 1.12 -2.03 -6.04
N VAL A 155 2.41 -2.22 -6.29
CA VAL A 155 3.35 -1.15 -6.62
C VAL A 155 3.45 -0.99 -8.12
N THR A 156 3.19 0.21 -8.63
CA THR A 156 3.14 0.48 -10.07
C THR A 156 4.31 1.29 -10.62
N PHE A 157 5.08 1.97 -9.79
CA PHE A 157 6.16 2.86 -10.22
C PHE A 157 7.37 2.14 -10.86
N LYS A 158 7.43 0.80 -10.76
CA LYS A 158 8.45 -0.04 -11.42
C LYS A 158 7.91 -0.78 -12.63
N LEU A 159 6.67 -0.51 -13.05
CA LEU A 159 6.04 -1.22 -14.14
C LEU A 159 6.33 -0.56 -15.48
N SER A 160 6.82 -1.34 -16.43
CA SER A 160 6.83 -0.97 -17.84
C SER A 160 5.44 -1.19 -18.47
N GLY A 161 5.19 -0.55 -19.61
CA GLY A 161 3.91 -0.66 -20.32
C GLY A 161 3.45 -2.08 -20.68
N LYS A 162 4.29 -3.10 -20.49
CA LYS A 162 3.97 -4.52 -20.71
C LYS A 162 3.20 -5.19 -19.55
N ALA A 163 3.14 -4.55 -18.40
CA ALA A 163 2.52 -5.10 -17.19
C ALA A 163 0.99 -4.91 -17.10
N LYS A 164 0.34 -4.50 -18.18
CA LYS A 164 -1.08 -4.11 -18.16
C LYS A 164 -2.04 -5.26 -17.83
N SER A 165 -1.70 -6.50 -18.17
CA SER A 165 -2.64 -7.62 -18.06
C SER A 165 -3.00 -7.99 -16.62
N TRP A 166 -2.06 -7.90 -15.68
CA TRP A 166 -2.28 -8.25 -14.28
C TRP A 166 -2.70 -7.06 -13.40
N LEU A 167 -2.56 -5.82 -13.89
CA LEU A 167 -3.07 -4.63 -13.18
C LEU A 167 -4.59 -4.67 -12.95
N LYS A 168 -5.34 -5.39 -13.77
CA LYS A 168 -6.80 -5.55 -13.62
C LYS A 168 -7.21 -6.17 -12.28
N ASP A 169 -6.31 -6.94 -11.66
CA ASP A 169 -6.58 -7.66 -10.42
C ASP A 169 -6.26 -6.82 -9.17
N PHE A 170 -5.74 -5.59 -9.34
CA PHE A 170 -5.36 -4.70 -8.26
C PHE A 170 -6.38 -3.56 -8.11
N GLN A 171 -6.87 -3.36 -6.89
CA GLN A 171 -7.80 -2.30 -6.54
C GLN A 171 -7.11 -1.11 -5.86
N LEU A 172 -5.92 -1.33 -5.27
CA LEU A 172 -5.11 -0.30 -4.63
C LEU A 172 -3.75 -0.22 -5.32
N LEU A 173 -3.40 0.96 -5.83
CA LEU A 173 -2.16 1.16 -6.58
C LEU A 173 -1.26 2.18 -5.90
N ILE A 174 -0.06 1.75 -5.52
CA ILE A 174 1.01 2.62 -5.03
C ILE A 174 1.76 3.17 -6.24
N ILE A 175 1.53 4.42 -6.57
CA ILE A 175 2.02 5.05 -7.81
C ILE A 175 3.47 5.53 -7.65
N THR A 176 3.83 6.00 -6.45
CA THR A 176 5.16 6.50 -6.12
C THR A 176 5.40 6.43 -4.62
N SER A 177 6.61 6.72 -4.20
CA SER A 177 6.99 6.96 -2.81
C SER A 177 7.80 8.26 -2.72
N ASP A 178 7.93 8.80 -1.52
CA ASP A 178 8.76 9.94 -1.21
C ASP A 178 10.21 9.75 -1.71
N TYR A 179 10.81 8.60 -1.37
CA TYR A 179 12.16 8.24 -1.82
C TYR A 179 12.29 8.29 -3.36
N TRP A 180 11.37 7.65 -4.10
CA TRP A 180 11.41 7.62 -5.56
C TRP A 180 11.18 8.98 -6.17
N SER A 181 10.26 9.76 -5.62
CA SER A 181 9.99 11.13 -6.07
C SER A 181 11.21 12.02 -5.88
N LEU A 182 11.88 11.89 -4.72
CA LEU A 182 13.11 12.65 -4.41
C LEU A 182 14.24 12.27 -5.37
N VAL A 183 14.53 10.98 -5.52
CA VAL A 183 15.60 10.49 -6.42
C VAL A 183 15.34 10.88 -7.86
N LYS A 184 14.09 10.82 -8.32
CA LYS A 184 13.71 11.24 -9.68
C LYS A 184 13.93 12.74 -9.86
N GLY A 185 13.43 13.57 -8.95
CA GLY A 185 13.62 15.03 -9.01
C GLY A 185 15.09 15.42 -9.04
N HIS A 186 15.90 14.90 -8.14
CA HIS A 186 17.34 15.18 -8.16
C HIS A 186 18.05 14.77 -9.44
N LYS A 187 17.68 13.63 -10.03
CA LYS A 187 18.26 13.20 -11.31
C LYS A 187 17.88 14.14 -12.44
N GLU A 188 16.61 14.58 -12.50
CA GLU A 188 16.11 15.52 -13.49
C GLU A 188 16.82 16.88 -13.36
N ASP A 189 16.95 17.42 -12.14
CA ASP A 189 17.63 18.69 -11.87
C ASP A 189 19.12 18.62 -12.24
N LEU A 190 19.81 17.53 -11.88
CA LEU A 190 21.21 17.33 -12.23
C LEU A 190 21.41 17.21 -13.75
N ALA A 191 20.52 16.54 -14.45
CA ALA A 191 20.60 16.41 -15.90
C ALA A 191 20.40 17.78 -16.58
N CYS A 192 19.39 18.53 -16.15
CA CYS A 192 19.13 19.89 -16.61
C CYS A 192 20.35 20.80 -16.41
N MET A 193 20.94 20.81 -15.21
CA MET A 193 22.10 21.67 -14.91
C MET A 193 23.34 21.25 -15.70
N ARG A 194 23.59 19.95 -15.88
CA ARG A 194 24.69 19.46 -16.73
C ARG A 194 24.55 19.91 -18.17
N GLN A 195 23.34 19.85 -18.70
CA GLN A 195 23.06 20.33 -20.06
C GLN A 195 23.32 21.84 -20.17
N THR A 196 22.81 22.65 -19.25
CA THR A 196 23.03 24.09 -19.20
C THR A 196 24.51 24.45 -19.13
N LEU A 197 25.28 23.75 -18.28
CA LEU A 197 26.73 23.97 -18.18
C LEU A 197 27.47 23.61 -19.46
N ALA A 198 27.10 22.52 -20.12
CA ALA A 198 27.70 22.12 -21.39
C ALA A 198 27.46 23.19 -22.50
N GLU A 199 26.23 23.72 -22.55
CA GLU A 199 25.86 24.79 -23.49
C GLU A 199 26.68 26.09 -23.23
N VAL A 200 26.79 26.49 -21.96
CA VAL A 200 27.56 27.69 -21.57
C VAL A 200 29.08 27.52 -21.83
N GLN A 201 29.62 26.33 -21.63
CA GLN A 201 31.03 26.03 -21.83
C GLN A 201 31.41 25.68 -23.27
N GLY A 202 30.43 25.62 -24.20
CA GLY A 202 30.63 25.28 -25.61
C GLY A 202 31.12 23.85 -25.83
N VAL A 203 30.89 22.95 -24.86
CA VAL A 203 31.26 21.53 -24.96
C VAL A 203 30.14 20.83 -25.75
N LYS A 204 30.45 20.42 -26.98
CA LYS A 204 29.57 19.54 -27.76
C LYS A 204 29.67 18.12 -27.19
N ASN A 205 28.55 17.57 -26.72
CA ASN A 205 28.42 16.15 -26.38
C ASN A 205 28.54 15.27 -27.62
#